data_4ed1d377afb628dc915b696ba9c74bcd
#
_entry.id   4ed1d377afb628dc915b696ba9c74bcd
#
_cell.length_a   1.000
_cell.length_b   1.000
_cell.length_c   1.000
_cell.angle_alpha   90.00
_cell.angle_beta   90.00
_cell.angle_gamma   90.00
#
_symmetry.space_group_name_H-M   'P 1'
#
loop_
_entity.id
_entity.type
_entity.pdbx_description
1 polymer ?
#
loop_
_entity_poly.entity_id
_entity_poly.type
_entity_poly.pdbx_seq_one_letter_code
_entity_poly.pdbx_strand_id
1 'polypeptide(L)'
;VTEEGKVGGDQFVLASGSWSAQLAKGLDVNLPLKPIKGQMCRLKLDDHFFDYTIHGMMTYIAPWKEGNGFVVGSTMEDKGFDSSIEGKVIDTLIERAAEILPCIKDASLIESWTGLRPAANDLMPIMGKSWRYKNLFYSSGHYRNGILQTPNQADYMVSIIKGLRKNEIPEFSPSRYNL
;
A
#
# COMPACT_ATOMS: atom_id res chain seq x y z
N VAL A 1 -22.42 -5.87 7.25
CA VAL A 1 -23.56 -5.67 6.35
C VAL A 1 -22.99 -5.27 5.01
N THR A 2 -23.39 -5.92 3.96
CA THR A 2 -23.03 -5.62 2.57
C THR A 2 -24.31 -5.15 1.84
N GLU A 3 -24.18 -4.71 0.59
CA GLU A 3 -25.34 -4.41 -0.27
C GLU A 3 -26.26 -5.62 -0.46
N GLU A 4 -25.70 -6.83 -0.37
CA GLU A 4 -26.43 -8.10 -0.47
C GLU A 4 -27.01 -8.61 0.86
N GLY A 5 -26.76 -7.91 1.99
CA GLY A 5 -27.30 -8.24 3.31
C GLY A 5 -26.26 -8.41 4.42
N LYS A 6 -26.62 -9.19 5.43
CA LYS A 6 -25.76 -9.48 6.59
C LYS A 6 -24.99 -10.78 6.35
N VAL A 7 -23.67 -10.72 6.48
CA VAL A 7 -22.79 -11.88 6.48
C VAL A 7 -22.32 -12.15 7.91
N GLY A 8 -22.51 -13.38 8.39
CA GLY A 8 -21.99 -13.85 9.67
C GLY A 8 -20.70 -14.65 9.53
N GLY A 9 -19.91 -14.70 10.58
CA GLY A 9 -18.67 -15.50 10.63
C GLY A 9 -18.19 -15.65 12.07
N ASP A 10 -17.37 -16.69 12.32
CA ASP A 10 -16.79 -16.93 13.63
C ASP A 10 -15.65 -15.96 13.95
N GLN A 11 -14.91 -15.55 12.91
CA GLN A 11 -13.77 -14.64 13.01
C GLN A 11 -13.79 -13.64 11.86
N PHE A 12 -13.35 -12.42 12.15
CA PHE A 12 -13.31 -11.31 11.21
C PHE A 12 -11.90 -10.74 11.13
N VAL A 13 -11.42 -10.47 9.92
CA VAL A 13 -10.14 -9.80 9.69
C VAL A 13 -10.40 -8.48 8.99
N LEU A 14 -10.02 -7.38 9.63
CA LEU A 14 -10.06 -6.06 9.03
C LEU A 14 -8.77 -5.84 8.21
N ALA A 15 -8.85 -6.09 6.90
CA ALA A 15 -7.74 -6.04 5.96
C ALA A 15 -8.02 -5.08 4.78
N SER A 16 -8.80 -4.03 5.01
CA SER A 16 -9.28 -3.10 3.98
C SER A 16 -8.31 -1.95 3.66
N GLY A 17 -6.99 -2.14 3.90
CA GLY A 17 -5.96 -1.19 3.53
C GLY A 17 -6.22 0.21 4.10
N SER A 18 -6.18 1.23 3.25
CA SER A 18 -6.37 2.63 3.66
C SER A 18 -7.76 2.93 4.23
N TRP A 19 -8.77 2.12 3.91
CA TRP A 19 -10.14 2.27 4.42
C TRP A 19 -10.37 1.60 5.77
N SER A 20 -9.38 0.86 6.29
CA SER A 20 -9.51 0.15 7.58
C SER A 20 -9.88 1.07 8.73
N ALA A 21 -9.32 2.29 8.77
CA ALA A 21 -9.67 3.27 9.82
C ALA A 21 -11.13 3.75 9.73
N GLN A 22 -11.68 3.89 8.53
CA GLN A 22 -13.09 4.29 8.35
C GLN A 22 -14.04 3.18 8.79
N LEU A 23 -13.75 1.92 8.42
CA LEU A 23 -14.56 0.77 8.82
C LEU A 23 -14.47 0.50 10.33
N ALA A 24 -13.28 0.68 10.93
CA ALA A 24 -13.08 0.52 12.36
C ALA A 24 -13.93 1.51 13.21
N LYS A 25 -14.22 2.70 12.70
CA LYS A 25 -15.12 3.66 13.37
C LYS A 25 -16.51 3.09 13.59
N GLY A 26 -17.02 2.27 12.69
CA GLY A 26 -18.30 1.57 12.86
C GLY A 26 -18.30 0.55 14.01
N LEU A 27 -17.13 0.19 14.52
CA LEU A 27 -16.92 -0.66 15.69
C LEU A 27 -16.49 0.15 16.92
N ASP A 28 -16.57 1.47 16.88
CA ASP A 28 -16.11 2.36 17.91
C ASP A 28 -14.60 2.14 18.25
N VAL A 29 -13.80 1.88 17.20
CA VAL A 29 -12.36 1.70 17.26
C VAL A 29 -11.67 2.81 16.47
N ASN A 30 -10.76 3.52 17.12
CA ASN A 30 -9.95 4.55 16.46
C ASN A 30 -8.62 3.95 15.97
N LEU A 31 -8.65 3.35 14.79
CA LEU A 31 -7.47 2.74 14.17
C LEU A 31 -6.55 3.86 13.62
N PRO A 32 -5.29 3.98 14.09
CA PRO A 32 -4.41 5.09 13.75
C PRO A 32 -3.75 4.90 12.37
N LEU A 33 -4.57 4.88 11.33
CA LEU A 33 -4.18 4.73 9.93
C LEU A 33 -4.62 5.94 9.12
N LYS A 34 -3.74 6.35 8.21
CA LYS A 34 -4.06 7.35 7.18
C LYS A 34 -3.60 6.87 5.80
N PRO A 35 -4.29 7.30 4.74
CA PRO A 35 -3.85 7.06 3.38
C PRO A 35 -2.68 7.98 3.04
N ILE A 36 -1.65 7.43 2.40
CA ILE A 36 -0.57 8.20 1.77
C ILE A 36 -0.67 7.97 0.26
N LYS A 37 -1.02 9.03 -0.45
CA LYS A 37 -1.17 9.03 -1.90
C LYS A 37 0.18 8.86 -2.59
N GLY A 38 0.19 8.09 -3.67
CA GLY A 38 1.31 7.98 -4.58
C GLY A 38 0.85 8.06 -6.01
N GLN A 39 1.42 8.98 -6.79
CA GLN A 39 1.19 9.10 -8.22
C GLN A 39 2.29 8.37 -8.98
N MET A 40 1.93 7.73 -10.07
CA MET A 40 2.82 6.93 -10.93
C MET A 40 2.39 7.09 -12.39
N CYS A 41 3.30 6.81 -13.30
CA CYS A 41 2.98 6.79 -14.72
C CYS A 41 3.65 5.61 -15.42
N ARG A 42 3.12 5.28 -16.59
CA ARG A 42 3.66 4.30 -17.53
C ARG A 42 4.10 5.01 -18.80
N LEU A 43 5.33 4.74 -19.18
CA LEU A 43 5.97 5.31 -20.36
C LEU A 43 6.26 4.19 -21.36
N LYS A 44 6.15 4.48 -22.64
CA LYS A 44 6.55 3.59 -23.74
C LYS A 44 7.81 4.12 -24.42
N LEU A 45 8.74 3.21 -24.68
CA LEU A 45 9.96 3.50 -25.43
C LEU A 45 10.32 2.29 -26.30
N ASP A 46 10.31 2.45 -27.62
CA ASP A 46 10.30 1.32 -28.54
C ASP A 46 11.63 0.55 -28.62
N ASP A 47 12.78 1.19 -28.36
CA ASP A 47 14.10 0.61 -28.60
C ASP A 47 14.93 0.30 -27.34
N HIS A 48 14.40 0.54 -26.15
CA HIS A 48 15.18 0.37 -24.90
C HIS A 48 14.40 -0.45 -23.89
N PHE A 49 14.90 -1.66 -23.62
CA PHE A 49 14.33 -2.55 -22.62
C PHE A 49 15.42 -3.12 -21.72
N PHE A 50 15.16 -3.12 -20.41
CA PHE A 50 15.99 -3.80 -19.40
C PHE A 50 15.09 -4.50 -18.39
N ASP A 51 15.62 -5.56 -17.75
CA ASP A 51 14.86 -6.47 -16.89
C ASP A 51 14.98 -6.18 -15.39
N TYR A 52 15.54 -5.07 -14.99
CA TYR A 52 15.78 -4.71 -13.61
C TYR A 52 15.18 -3.36 -13.25
N THR A 53 14.84 -3.17 -11.97
CA THR A 53 14.36 -1.89 -11.46
C THR A 53 15.53 -1.00 -11.08
N ILE A 54 15.52 0.25 -11.53
CA ILE A 54 16.48 1.28 -11.16
C ILE A 54 15.87 2.16 -10.09
N HIS A 55 16.57 2.36 -8.98
CA HIS A 55 16.15 3.23 -7.90
C HIS A 55 17.02 4.48 -7.85
N GLY A 56 16.36 5.65 -7.86
CA GLY A 56 16.95 6.93 -7.50
C GLY A 56 16.51 7.38 -6.11
N MET A 57 16.96 8.58 -5.70
CA MET A 57 16.62 9.10 -4.37
C MET A 57 15.13 9.34 -4.16
N MET A 58 14.43 9.81 -5.20
CA MET A 58 13.03 10.24 -5.11
C MET A 58 12.11 9.56 -6.14
N THR A 59 12.64 8.63 -6.93
CA THR A 59 11.88 7.93 -7.96
C THR A 59 12.48 6.55 -8.23
N TYR A 60 11.71 5.68 -8.87
CA TYR A 60 12.17 4.42 -9.44
C TYR A 60 11.66 4.27 -10.86
N ILE A 61 12.38 3.48 -11.64
CA ILE A 61 12.03 3.10 -13.00
C ILE A 61 12.00 1.57 -13.01
N ALA A 62 10.83 1.00 -13.24
CA ALA A 62 10.64 -0.44 -13.30
C ALA A 62 10.25 -0.86 -14.72
N PRO A 63 10.76 -2.00 -15.23
CA PRO A 63 10.42 -2.46 -16.56
C PRO A 63 8.94 -2.84 -16.64
N TRP A 64 8.32 -2.52 -17.79
CA TRP A 64 6.99 -2.97 -18.15
C TRP A 64 7.08 -3.85 -19.39
N LYS A 65 7.21 -5.17 -19.16
CA LYS A 65 7.51 -6.15 -20.21
C LYS A 65 6.41 -6.28 -21.28
N GLU A 66 5.14 -6.16 -20.85
CA GLU A 66 3.99 -6.38 -21.72
C GLU A 66 3.79 -5.27 -22.77
N GLY A 67 4.42 -4.11 -22.57
CA GLY A 67 4.21 -2.93 -23.41
C GLY A 67 5.45 -2.20 -23.87
N ASN A 68 6.63 -2.83 -23.79
CA ASN A 68 7.92 -2.24 -24.17
C ASN A 68 8.12 -0.85 -23.56
N GLY A 69 8.25 -0.78 -22.22
CA GLY A 69 8.38 0.51 -21.57
C GLY A 69 8.66 0.41 -20.08
N PHE A 70 8.31 1.46 -19.36
CA PHE A 70 8.66 1.62 -17.95
C PHE A 70 7.47 2.10 -17.13
N VAL A 71 7.41 1.65 -15.88
CA VAL A 71 6.65 2.30 -14.82
C VAL A 71 7.57 3.22 -14.05
N VAL A 72 7.22 4.48 -13.96
CA VAL A 72 7.94 5.49 -13.19
C VAL A 72 7.12 5.88 -11.97
N GLY A 73 7.71 5.86 -10.81
CA GLY A 73 7.05 6.19 -9.55
C GLY A 73 8.03 6.47 -8.42
N SER A 74 7.57 6.88 -7.30
CA SER A 74 6.22 7.36 -7.01
C SER A 74 6.29 8.47 -5.99
N THR A 75 5.29 9.34 -5.98
CA THR A 75 5.17 10.36 -4.96
C THR A 75 4.79 9.78 -3.59
N MET A 76 4.91 10.59 -2.55
CA MET A 76 4.44 10.32 -1.19
C MET A 76 3.76 11.59 -0.67
N GLU A 77 2.43 11.60 -0.68
CA GLU A 77 1.61 12.79 -0.43
C GLU A 77 0.58 12.50 0.67
N ASP A 78 0.58 13.33 1.70
CA ASP A 78 -0.42 13.30 2.76
C ASP A 78 -1.60 14.20 2.37
N LYS A 79 -2.46 13.67 1.50
CA LYS A 79 -3.65 14.35 0.96
C LYS A 79 -4.96 13.62 1.29
N GLY A 80 -4.95 12.81 2.34
CA GLY A 80 -6.13 12.01 2.71
C GLY A 80 -6.54 11.07 1.57
N PHE A 81 -7.83 10.96 1.32
CA PHE A 81 -8.40 10.10 0.29
C PHE A 81 -8.46 10.76 -1.11
N ASP A 82 -7.72 11.84 -1.32
CA ASP A 82 -7.61 12.41 -2.66
C ASP A 82 -6.95 11.44 -3.63
N SER A 83 -7.66 11.08 -4.70
CA SER A 83 -7.20 10.20 -5.76
C SER A 83 -7.00 10.93 -7.10
N SER A 84 -7.00 12.25 -7.10
CA SER A 84 -6.76 13.05 -8.30
C SER A 84 -5.35 12.86 -8.85
N ILE A 85 -5.19 13.03 -10.15
CA ILE A 85 -3.89 13.00 -10.84
C ILE A 85 -3.53 14.44 -11.18
N GLU A 86 -2.31 14.85 -10.84
CA GLU A 86 -1.80 16.18 -11.11
C GLU A 86 -0.74 16.11 -12.20
N GLY A 87 -1.05 16.64 -13.40
CA GLY A 87 -0.15 16.60 -14.55
C GLY A 87 1.27 17.10 -14.25
N LYS A 88 1.40 18.23 -13.54
CA LYS A 88 2.70 18.77 -13.13
C LYS A 88 3.52 17.82 -12.24
N VAL A 89 2.85 17.01 -11.43
CA VAL A 89 3.52 16.01 -10.59
C VAL A 89 4.02 14.86 -11.47
N ILE A 90 3.24 14.44 -12.46
CA ILE A 90 3.65 13.42 -13.43
C ILE A 90 4.85 13.92 -14.25
N ASP A 91 4.81 15.15 -14.74
CA ASP A 91 5.94 15.77 -15.47
C ASP A 91 7.21 15.77 -14.62
N THR A 92 7.11 16.15 -13.34
CA THR A 92 8.23 16.11 -12.41
C THR A 92 8.78 14.70 -12.18
N LEU A 93 7.91 13.67 -12.13
CA LEU A 93 8.36 12.28 -12.02
C LEU A 93 9.13 11.84 -13.27
N ILE A 94 8.66 12.22 -14.45
CA ILE A 94 9.32 11.93 -15.73
C ILE A 94 10.69 12.65 -15.80
N GLU A 95 10.76 13.92 -15.43
CA GLU A 95 12.01 14.69 -15.38
C GLU A 95 13.05 14.02 -14.48
N ARG A 96 12.67 13.64 -13.25
CA ARG A 96 13.54 12.93 -12.31
C ARG A 96 13.98 11.56 -12.83
N ALA A 97 13.10 10.84 -13.50
CA ALA A 97 13.46 9.58 -14.14
C ALA A 97 14.45 9.80 -15.29
N ALA A 98 14.29 10.87 -16.06
CA ALA A 98 15.20 11.23 -17.16
C ALA A 98 16.59 11.68 -16.67
N GLU A 99 16.73 12.18 -15.44
CA GLU A 99 18.03 12.42 -14.82
C GLU A 99 18.82 11.11 -14.58
N ILE A 100 18.09 10.02 -14.29
CA ILE A 100 18.67 8.70 -14.03
C ILE A 100 18.89 7.95 -15.35
N LEU A 101 17.90 8.00 -16.23
CA LEU A 101 17.88 7.30 -17.51
C LEU A 101 17.47 8.29 -18.62
N PRO A 102 18.46 8.94 -19.28
CA PRO A 102 18.19 10.06 -20.22
C PRO A 102 17.24 9.74 -21.38
N CYS A 103 17.20 8.49 -21.86
CA CYS A 103 16.30 8.09 -22.94
C CYS A 103 14.80 8.19 -22.58
N ILE A 104 14.45 8.36 -21.30
CA ILE A 104 13.07 8.61 -20.88
C ILE A 104 12.51 9.91 -21.45
N LYS A 105 13.35 10.88 -21.83
CA LYS A 105 12.90 12.11 -22.50
C LYS A 105 12.19 11.86 -23.83
N ASP A 106 12.54 10.75 -24.48
CA ASP A 106 11.96 10.38 -25.78
C ASP A 106 10.76 9.42 -25.63
N ALA A 107 10.44 9.04 -24.38
CA ALA A 107 9.36 8.12 -24.11
C ALA A 107 7.98 8.81 -24.15
N SER A 108 6.98 8.08 -24.63
CA SER A 108 5.60 8.54 -24.66
C SER A 108 4.86 8.17 -23.37
N LEU A 109 4.14 9.12 -22.78
CA LEU A 109 3.24 8.86 -21.64
C LEU A 109 2.03 8.05 -22.14
N ILE A 110 1.84 6.85 -21.56
CA ILE A 110 0.72 5.96 -21.89
C ILE A 110 -0.45 6.15 -20.93
N GLU A 111 -0.15 6.16 -19.64
CA GLU A 111 -1.15 6.36 -18.58
C GLU A 111 -0.51 6.89 -17.31
N SER A 112 -1.35 7.44 -16.45
CA SER A 112 -0.98 7.79 -15.08
C SER A 112 -2.09 7.37 -14.13
N TRP A 113 -1.71 7.00 -12.90
CA TRP A 113 -2.67 6.57 -11.87
C TRP A 113 -2.18 6.94 -10.48
N THR A 114 -3.08 6.78 -9.52
CA THR A 114 -2.78 6.97 -8.11
C THR A 114 -3.08 5.71 -7.31
N GLY A 115 -2.41 5.58 -6.17
CA GLY A 115 -2.71 4.56 -5.17
C GLY A 115 -2.63 5.15 -3.76
N LEU A 116 -3.43 4.61 -2.85
CA LEU A 116 -3.46 5.02 -1.45
C LEU A 116 -2.81 3.95 -0.59
N ARG A 117 -1.67 4.27 0.00
CA ARG A 117 -0.95 3.35 0.89
C ARG A 117 -1.45 3.51 2.32
N PRO A 118 -1.85 2.44 3.01
CA PRO A 118 -2.24 2.50 4.41
C PRO A 118 -0.99 2.71 5.29
N ALA A 119 -0.86 3.87 5.90
CA ALA A 119 0.24 4.17 6.81
C ALA A 119 -0.28 4.29 8.24
N ALA A 120 0.27 3.49 9.15
CA ALA A 120 0.10 3.71 10.58
C ALA A 120 0.94 4.91 11.04
N ASN A 121 0.62 5.48 12.20
CA ASN A 121 1.34 6.66 12.70
C ASN A 121 2.85 6.42 12.89
N ASP A 122 3.23 5.20 13.23
CA ASP A 122 4.63 4.76 13.41
C ASP A 122 5.22 4.09 12.17
N LEU A 123 4.47 4.03 11.06
CA LEU A 123 4.80 3.38 9.79
C LEU A 123 5.01 1.85 9.89
N MET A 124 4.64 1.24 11.03
CA MET A 124 4.69 -0.20 11.24
C MET A 124 3.31 -0.82 11.01
N PRO A 125 3.22 -2.04 10.45
CA PRO A 125 1.94 -2.72 10.26
C PRO A 125 1.17 -2.88 11.58
N ILE A 126 -0.16 -2.86 11.51
CA ILE A 126 -1.03 -3.22 12.62
C ILE A 126 -1.58 -4.62 12.32
N MET A 127 -1.05 -5.63 13.01
CA MET A 127 -1.35 -7.04 12.75
C MET A 127 -1.51 -7.80 14.08
N GLY A 128 -2.67 -8.38 14.28
CA GLY A 128 -2.94 -9.17 15.47
C GLY A 128 -4.40 -9.11 15.90
N LYS A 129 -4.65 -9.66 17.09
CA LYS A 129 -5.99 -9.75 17.65
C LYS A 129 -6.39 -8.45 18.34
N SER A 130 -7.66 -8.06 18.17
CA SER A 130 -8.24 -6.98 18.95
C SER A 130 -8.33 -7.39 20.44
N TRP A 131 -7.97 -6.47 21.33
CA TRP A 131 -8.21 -6.70 22.76
C TRP A 131 -9.69 -6.48 23.14
N ARG A 132 -10.38 -5.63 22.37
CA ARG A 132 -11.78 -5.25 22.60
C ARG A 132 -12.77 -6.30 22.09
N TYR A 133 -12.50 -6.91 20.94
CA TYR A 133 -13.37 -7.89 20.29
C TYR A 133 -12.68 -9.24 20.14
N LYS A 134 -13.24 -10.26 20.78
CA LYS A 134 -12.62 -11.61 20.86
C LYS A 134 -12.41 -12.29 19.50
N ASN A 135 -13.19 -11.91 18.49
CA ASN A 135 -13.21 -12.50 17.16
C ASN A 135 -12.78 -11.54 16.05
N LEU A 136 -12.21 -10.37 16.41
CA LEU A 136 -11.70 -9.40 15.43
C LEU A 136 -10.18 -9.40 15.41
N PHE A 137 -9.64 -9.36 14.21
CA PHE A 137 -8.21 -9.24 13.93
C PHE A 137 -7.97 -8.08 12.99
N TYR A 138 -6.80 -7.46 13.09
CA TYR A 138 -6.34 -6.41 12.20
C TYR A 138 -5.20 -6.91 11.34
N SER A 139 -5.18 -6.53 10.05
CA SER A 139 -4.08 -6.73 9.11
C SER A 139 -4.04 -5.55 8.14
N SER A 140 -3.40 -4.46 8.55
CA SER A 140 -3.33 -3.22 7.78
C SER A 140 -2.10 -2.40 8.16
N GLY A 141 -1.92 -1.23 7.55
CA GLY A 141 -0.81 -0.33 7.90
C GLY A 141 0.53 -0.70 7.27
N HIS A 142 0.56 -1.55 6.26
CA HIS A 142 1.77 -2.08 5.63
C HIS A 142 2.57 -1.04 4.81
N TYR A 143 2.00 0.13 4.59
CA TYR A 143 2.59 1.26 3.88
C TYR A 143 3.20 0.85 2.52
N ARG A 144 4.53 1.00 2.36
CA ARG A 144 5.23 0.72 1.10
C ARG A 144 5.54 -0.76 0.87
N ASN A 145 5.48 -1.58 1.92
CA ASN A 145 6.01 -2.95 1.91
C ASN A 145 4.92 -4.03 1.81
N GLY A 146 3.64 -3.63 1.71
CA GLY A 146 2.52 -4.57 1.77
C GLY A 146 2.61 -5.70 0.76
N ILE A 147 2.88 -5.40 -0.51
CA ILE A 147 2.96 -6.42 -1.56
C ILE A 147 4.17 -7.34 -1.33
N LEU A 148 5.35 -6.77 -1.07
CA LEU A 148 6.58 -7.54 -0.86
C LEU A 148 6.47 -8.50 0.33
N GLN A 149 5.81 -8.08 1.40
CA GLN A 149 5.69 -8.85 2.64
C GLN A 149 4.45 -9.76 2.69
N THR A 150 3.58 -9.73 1.67
CA THR A 150 2.30 -10.44 1.68
C THR A 150 2.40 -11.91 2.10
N PRO A 151 3.32 -12.75 1.59
CA PRO A 151 3.39 -14.15 2.00
C PRO A 151 3.66 -14.33 3.50
N ASN A 152 4.69 -13.65 4.00
CA ASN A 152 5.08 -13.75 5.41
C ASN A 152 4.01 -13.20 6.37
N GLN A 153 3.32 -12.14 5.95
CA GLN A 153 2.24 -11.53 6.72
C GLN A 153 1.00 -12.41 6.75
N ALA A 154 0.68 -13.06 5.64
CA ALA A 154 -0.41 -14.03 5.59
C ALA A 154 -0.14 -15.20 6.55
N ASP A 155 1.06 -15.78 6.50
CA ASP A 155 1.45 -16.86 7.42
C ASP A 155 1.43 -16.42 8.88
N TYR A 156 1.91 -15.21 9.16
CA TYR A 156 1.86 -14.62 10.50
C TYR A 156 0.41 -14.50 10.99
N MET A 157 -0.49 -13.93 10.19
CA MET A 157 -1.90 -13.79 10.54
C MET A 157 -2.59 -15.13 10.74
N VAL A 158 -2.37 -16.10 9.85
CA VAL A 158 -2.91 -17.46 9.99
C VAL A 158 -2.44 -18.09 11.30
N SER A 159 -1.17 -17.92 11.66
CA SER A 159 -0.62 -18.48 12.91
C SER A 159 -1.27 -17.90 14.17
N ILE A 160 -1.61 -16.60 14.15
CA ILE A 160 -2.33 -15.93 15.25
C ILE A 160 -3.79 -16.39 15.30
N ILE A 161 -4.48 -16.37 14.17
CA ILE A 161 -5.89 -16.73 14.06
C ILE A 161 -6.13 -18.18 14.52
N LYS A 162 -5.23 -19.10 14.17
CA LYS A 162 -5.28 -20.51 14.59
C LYS A 162 -4.76 -20.75 16.01
N GLY A 163 -4.27 -19.74 16.71
CA GLY A 163 -3.69 -19.89 18.04
C GLY A 163 -2.36 -20.67 18.07
N LEU A 164 -1.70 -20.83 16.91
CA LEU A 164 -0.40 -21.52 16.81
C LEU A 164 0.74 -20.65 17.32
N ARG A 165 0.60 -19.34 17.25
CA ARG A 165 1.54 -18.37 17.77
C ARG A 165 0.99 -17.78 19.08
N LYS A 166 1.71 -18.00 20.17
CA LYS A 166 1.31 -17.49 21.50
C LYS A 166 1.62 -16.01 21.71
N ASN A 167 2.73 -15.54 21.13
CA ASN A 167 3.17 -14.15 21.27
C ASN A 167 3.11 -13.44 19.93
N GLU A 168 2.41 -12.31 19.89
CA GLU A 168 2.48 -11.37 18.77
C GLU A 168 3.86 -10.70 18.73
N ILE A 169 4.25 -10.20 17.55
CA ILE A 169 5.42 -9.32 17.42
C ILE A 169 5.00 -7.96 18.02
N PRO A 170 5.68 -7.48 19.08
CA PRO A 170 5.22 -6.28 19.80
C PRO A 170 5.06 -5.05 18.90
N GLU A 171 5.96 -4.90 17.92
CA GLU A 171 5.95 -3.78 16.98
C GLU A 171 4.78 -3.84 16.00
N PHE A 172 4.15 -5.00 15.82
CA PHE A 172 2.99 -5.18 14.96
C PHE A 172 1.69 -5.24 15.76
N SER A 173 1.78 -5.58 17.05
CA SER A 173 0.60 -5.81 17.87
C SER A 173 -0.32 -4.59 17.93
N PRO A 174 -1.64 -4.79 17.76
CA PRO A 174 -2.63 -3.73 17.97
C PRO A 174 -2.60 -3.14 19.38
N SER A 175 -2.12 -3.92 20.37
CA SER A 175 -2.04 -3.50 21.76
C SER A 175 -1.18 -2.25 21.99
N ARG A 176 -0.19 -1.97 21.09
CA ARG A 176 0.63 -0.75 21.18
C ARG A 176 -0.18 0.54 20.96
N TYR A 177 -1.40 0.42 20.47
CA TYR A 177 -2.37 1.51 20.31
C TYR A 177 -3.64 1.33 21.15
N ASN A 178 -3.64 0.37 22.07
CA ASN A 178 -4.82 0.01 22.88
C ASN A 178 -6.05 -0.40 22.02
N LEU A 179 -5.81 -1.22 20.96
CA LEU A 179 -6.82 -1.65 19.98
C LEU A 179 -7.26 -3.10 20.17
#